data_dbbecf9ecef3118c36d8c3dac00aec6f
#
_entry.id   dbbecf9ecef3118c36d8c3dac00aec6f
#
_cell.length_a   1.000
_cell.length_b   1.000
_cell.length_c   1.000
_cell.angle_alpha   90.00
_cell.angle_beta   90.00
_cell.angle_gamma   90.00
#
_symmetry.space_group_name_H-M   'P 1'
#
loop_
_entity.id
_entity.type
_entity.pdbx_description
1 polymer ?
#
loop_
_entity_poly.entity_id
_entity_poly.type
_entity_poly.pdbx_seq_one_letter_code
_entity_poly.pdbx_strand_id
1 'polypeptide(L)'
;QNKRHPLVFLLEASDDIAYTFSDIEDAYNYGLYSYQDLKQFVDGQTGTKKFLMLEKDKTEEATLQEFLRKTQRAVCQSVAKNFANHYDLIMRGIYHNEIIIEDCDEVKCFQALKNFSRAYVFQTKTILDQEVLGFNIINRLLDEFVPVVLKYEKVSMNKYEERIFNNISESAKALYRREAKNATEAEKDYYRLKMAVDFVCNMTDGYAKKVYDTLFT
;
A
#
# COMPACT_ATOMS: atom_id res chain seq x y z
N GLN A 1 4.64 -9.60 -26.48
CA GLN A 1 3.92 -9.96 -25.25
C GLN A 1 4.81 -9.62 -24.06
N ASN A 2 4.33 -8.76 -23.15
CA ASN A 2 5.03 -8.46 -21.90
C ASN A 2 5.00 -9.70 -21.00
N LYS A 3 6.16 -10.35 -20.87
CA LYS A 3 6.33 -11.48 -19.95
C LYS A 3 6.54 -10.91 -18.54
N ARG A 4 5.80 -11.44 -17.57
CA ARG A 4 5.97 -11.08 -16.15
C ARG A 4 7.25 -11.74 -15.63
N HIS A 5 8.03 -11.02 -14.84
CA HIS A 5 9.18 -11.61 -14.16
C HIS A 5 8.70 -12.65 -13.14
N PRO A 6 9.32 -13.83 -13.01
CA PRO A 6 8.87 -14.90 -12.11
C PRO A 6 8.63 -14.44 -10.67
N LEU A 7 9.50 -13.59 -10.11
CA LEU A 7 9.36 -13.11 -8.74
C LEU A 7 8.17 -12.15 -8.52
N VAL A 8 7.59 -11.60 -9.59
CA VAL A 8 6.40 -10.72 -9.46
C VAL A 8 5.22 -11.50 -8.88
N PHE A 9 5.03 -12.77 -9.24
CA PHE A 9 3.98 -13.60 -8.66
C PHE A 9 4.10 -13.75 -7.13
N LEU A 10 5.33 -13.94 -6.63
CA LEU A 10 5.58 -14.03 -5.20
C LEU A 10 5.47 -12.67 -4.52
N LEU A 11 5.92 -11.60 -5.17
CA LEU A 11 5.81 -10.24 -4.63
C LEU A 11 4.36 -9.83 -4.47
N GLU A 12 3.54 -9.99 -5.49
CA GLU A 12 2.11 -9.67 -5.45
C GLU A 12 1.36 -10.49 -4.40
N ALA A 13 1.64 -11.81 -4.33
CA ALA A 13 1.04 -12.66 -3.31
C ALA A 13 1.47 -12.25 -1.88
N SER A 14 2.73 -11.88 -1.69
CA SER A 14 3.25 -11.43 -0.39
C SER A 14 2.62 -10.11 0.04
N ASP A 15 2.44 -9.20 -0.89
CA ASP A 15 1.80 -7.90 -0.68
C ASP A 15 0.33 -8.08 -0.27
N ASP A 16 -0.43 -8.84 -1.06
CA ASP A 16 -1.82 -9.19 -0.76
C ASP A 16 -2.00 -9.85 0.61
N ILE A 17 -1.12 -10.80 0.96
CA ILE A 17 -1.15 -11.48 2.24
C ILE A 17 -0.85 -10.49 3.37
N ALA A 18 0.24 -9.72 3.26
CA ALA A 18 0.65 -8.79 4.31
C ALA A 18 -0.45 -7.78 4.60
N TYR A 19 -0.97 -7.09 3.59
CA TYR A 19 -2.02 -6.08 3.76
C TYR A 19 -3.32 -6.67 4.30
N THR A 20 -3.80 -7.79 3.74
CA THR A 20 -5.08 -8.37 4.19
C THR A 20 -5.08 -8.67 5.68
N PHE A 21 -4.02 -9.28 6.22
CA PHE A 21 -3.97 -9.64 7.63
C PHE A 21 -3.75 -8.42 8.53
N SER A 22 -2.89 -7.47 8.12
CA SER A 22 -2.65 -6.23 8.84
C SER A 22 -3.92 -5.38 8.92
N ASP A 23 -4.63 -5.20 7.80
CA ASP A 23 -5.87 -4.40 7.75
C ASP A 23 -6.97 -4.96 8.68
N ILE A 24 -7.11 -6.28 8.74
CA ILE A 24 -8.07 -6.93 9.64
C ILE A 24 -7.69 -6.70 11.10
N GLU A 25 -6.41 -6.88 11.46
CA GLU A 25 -5.94 -6.69 12.83
C GLU A 25 -6.06 -5.22 13.26
N ASP A 26 -5.60 -4.29 12.43
CA ASP A 26 -5.66 -2.85 12.70
C ASP A 26 -7.10 -2.36 12.82
N ALA A 27 -7.99 -2.79 11.92
CA ALA A 27 -9.40 -2.41 11.98
C ALA A 27 -10.09 -2.93 13.25
N TYR A 28 -9.73 -4.11 13.73
CA TYR A 28 -10.21 -4.63 15.02
C TYR A 28 -9.70 -3.77 16.19
N ASN A 29 -8.40 -3.47 16.21
CA ASN A 29 -7.77 -2.64 17.22
C ASN A 29 -8.35 -1.21 17.27
N TYR A 30 -8.75 -0.66 16.12
CA TYR A 30 -9.46 0.62 16.02
C TYR A 30 -10.95 0.54 16.32
N GLY A 31 -11.50 -0.65 16.59
CA GLY A 31 -12.92 -0.85 16.91
C GLY A 31 -13.86 -0.61 15.73
N LEU A 32 -13.39 -0.78 14.49
CA LEU A 32 -14.21 -0.59 13.29
C LEU A 32 -15.20 -1.73 13.05
N TYR A 33 -14.98 -2.88 13.65
CA TYR A 33 -15.89 -4.03 13.63
C TYR A 33 -15.76 -4.86 14.92
N SER A 34 -16.76 -5.68 15.23
CA SER A 34 -16.70 -6.62 16.36
C SER A 34 -16.20 -8.01 15.92
N TYR A 35 -15.65 -8.77 16.87
CA TYR A 35 -15.28 -10.17 16.65
C TYR A 35 -16.44 -10.99 16.05
N GLN A 36 -17.66 -10.74 16.49
CA GLN A 36 -18.84 -11.46 16.04
C GLN A 36 -19.20 -11.14 14.59
N ASP A 37 -19.01 -9.88 14.15
CA ASP A 37 -19.25 -9.48 12.75
C ASP A 37 -18.30 -10.23 11.80
N LEU A 38 -17.00 -10.26 12.13
CA LEU A 38 -16.00 -10.99 11.36
C LEU A 38 -16.31 -12.50 11.34
N LYS A 39 -16.60 -13.07 12.51
CA LYS A 39 -16.92 -14.49 12.64
C LYS A 39 -18.12 -14.88 11.78
N GLN A 40 -19.21 -14.14 11.87
CA GLN A 40 -20.43 -14.41 11.10
C GLN A 40 -20.16 -14.33 9.59
N PHE A 41 -19.38 -13.35 9.17
CA PHE A 41 -19.03 -13.16 7.76
C PHE A 41 -18.16 -14.30 7.24
N VAL A 42 -17.11 -14.67 7.97
CA VAL A 42 -16.18 -15.75 7.59
C VAL A 42 -16.95 -17.10 7.56
N ASP A 43 -17.74 -17.39 8.57
CA ASP A 43 -18.56 -18.61 8.62
C ASP A 43 -19.53 -18.68 7.42
N GLY A 44 -20.15 -17.55 7.06
CA GLY A 44 -21.05 -17.45 5.92
C GLY A 44 -20.36 -17.67 4.56
N GLN A 45 -19.19 -17.09 4.39
CA GLN A 45 -18.41 -17.18 3.12
C GLN A 45 -17.75 -18.54 2.94
N THR A 46 -17.23 -19.13 4.01
CA THR A 46 -16.50 -20.40 3.95
C THR A 46 -17.40 -21.63 4.07
N GLY A 47 -18.64 -21.46 4.52
CA GLY A 47 -19.57 -22.54 4.78
C GLY A 47 -19.19 -23.43 5.98
N THR A 48 -18.25 -23.00 6.82
CA THR A 48 -17.78 -23.74 8.00
C THR A 48 -17.61 -22.84 9.21
N LYS A 49 -17.88 -23.37 10.40
CA LYS A 49 -17.73 -22.64 11.67
C LYS A 49 -16.42 -22.96 12.41
N LYS A 50 -15.46 -23.58 11.73
CA LYS A 50 -14.24 -24.12 12.38
C LYS A 50 -13.19 -23.05 12.68
N PHE A 51 -13.24 -21.89 12.03
CA PHE A 51 -12.13 -20.93 12.10
C PHE A 51 -12.15 -20.10 13.39
N LEU A 52 -13.07 -19.22 13.56
CA LEU A 52 -13.15 -18.29 14.69
C LEU A 52 -13.96 -18.92 15.85
N MET A 53 -13.47 -20.01 16.41
CA MET A 53 -14.09 -20.65 17.57
C MET A 53 -13.44 -20.15 18.86
N LEU A 54 -14.22 -19.44 19.66
CA LEU A 54 -13.78 -18.93 20.97
C LEU A 54 -13.68 -20.12 21.97
N GLU A 55 -12.47 -20.37 22.45
CA GLU A 55 -12.19 -21.34 23.51
C GLU A 55 -12.48 -20.72 24.89
N LYS A 56 -12.87 -21.55 25.89
CA LYS A 56 -13.31 -21.07 27.21
C LYS A 56 -12.28 -20.19 27.95
N ASP A 57 -11.00 -20.40 27.67
CA ASP A 57 -9.91 -19.73 28.39
C ASP A 57 -9.20 -18.64 27.56
N LYS A 58 -9.75 -18.30 26.37
CA LYS A 58 -9.18 -17.29 25.47
C LYS A 58 -10.06 -16.07 25.32
N THR A 59 -9.44 -14.92 25.20
CA THR A 59 -10.12 -13.68 24.79
C THR A 59 -10.42 -13.70 23.29
N GLU A 60 -11.38 -12.86 22.86
CA GLU A 60 -11.69 -12.66 21.43
C GLU A 60 -10.45 -12.21 20.65
N GLU A 61 -9.69 -11.25 21.21
CA GLU A 61 -8.45 -10.74 20.62
C GLU A 61 -7.40 -11.85 20.43
N ALA A 62 -7.12 -12.65 21.46
CA ALA A 62 -6.17 -13.77 21.37
C ALA A 62 -6.61 -14.81 20.36
N THR A 63 -7.91 -15.09 20.27
CA THR A 63 -8.49 -16.01 19.29
C THR A 63 -8.34 -15.46 17.88
N LEU A 64 -8.60 -14.17 17.67
CA LEU A 64 -8.43 -13.50 16.39
C LEU A 64 -6.96 -13.54 15.94
N GLN A 65 -6.03 -13.15 16.78
CA GLN A 65 -4.60 -13.17 16.47
C GLN A 65 -4.07 -14.58 16.12
N GLU A 66 -4.52 -15.59 16.86
CA GLU A 66 -4.15 -16.97 16.55
C GLU A 66 -4.71 -17.44 15.22
N PHE A 67 -5.97 -17.10 14.94
CA PHE A 67 -6.63 -17.40 13.68
C PHE A 67 -5.92 -16.73 12.51
N LEU A 68 -5.63 -15.43 12.58
CA LEU A 68 -4.94 -14.68 11.53
C LEU A 68 -3.57 -15.31 11.24
N ARG A 69 -2.77 -15.58 12.29
CA ARG A 69 -1.45 -16.18 12.14
C ARG A 69 -1.49 -17.59 11.52
N LYS A 70 -2.44 -18.44 11.93
CA LYS A 70 -2.59 -19.79 11.35
C LYS A 70 -2.99 -19.74 9.89
N THR A 71 -3.97 -18.88 9.57
CA THR A 71 -4.46 -18.70 8.20
C THR A 71 -3.36 -18.13 7.31
N GLN A 72 -2.65 -17.08 7.74
CA GLN A 72 -1.53 -16.49 7.01
C GLN A 72 -0.46 -17.55 6.67
N ARG A 73 -0.07 -18.35 7.66
CA ARG A 73 0.92 -19.43 7.45
C ARG A 73 0.45 -20.44 6.40
N ALA A 74 -0.80 -20.86 6.47
CA ALA A 74 -1.37 -21.82 5.52
C ALA A 74 -1.44 -21.24 4.11
N VAL A 75 -1.85 -19.97 3.96
CA VAL A 75 -1.86 -19.27 2.67
C VAL A 75 -0.46 -19.15 2.07
N CYS A 76 0.54 -18.79 2.87
CA CYS A 76 1.94 -18.75 2.41
C CYS A 76 2.44 -20.11 1.93
N GLN A 77 2.06 -21.20 2.62
CA GLN A 77 2.42 -22.56 2.21
C GLN A 77 1.72 -22.95 0.90
N SER A 78 0.44 -22.59 0.72
CA SER A 78 -0.29 -22.80 -0.54
C SER A 78 0.36 -22.04 -1.70
N VAL A 79 0.70 -20.77 -1.51
CA VAL A 79 1.41 -19.96 -2.53
C VAL A 79 2.73 -20.59 -2.93
N ALA A 80 3.56 -21.02 -1.96
CA ALA A 80 4.85 -21.67 -2.25
C ALA A 80 4.67 -22.96 -3.05
N LYS A 81 3.68 -23.78 -2.68
CA LYS A 81 3.32 -25.00 -3.40
C LYS A 81 2.84 -24.71 -4.82
N ASN A 82 1.97 -23.74 -4.97
CA ASN A 82 1.42 -23.38 -6.28
C ASN A 82 2.49 -22.78 -7.20
N PHE A 83 3.40 -21.97 -6.66
CA PHE A 83 4.54 -21.48 -7.41
C PHE A 83 5.44 -22.63 -7.90
N ALA A 84 5.74 -23.59 -7.03
CA ALA A 84 6.53 -24.77 -7.40
C ALA A 84 5.83 -25.63 -8.46
N ASN A 85 4.53 -25.84 -8.33
CA ASN A 85 3.74 -26.63 -9.29
C ASN A 85 3.65 -25.99 -10.67
N HIS A 86 3.70 -24.66 -10.76
CA HIS A 86 3.62 -23.92 -12.02
C HIS A 86 4.99 -23.36 -12.47
N TYR A 87 6.08 -23.75 -11.81
CA TYR A 87 7.41 -23.17 -12.01
C TYR A 87 7.83 -23.12 -13.48
N ASP A 88 7.71 -24.24 -14.22
CA ASP A 88 8.11 -24.32 -15.63
C ASP A 88 7.29 -23.38 -16.53
N LEU A 89 5.99 -23.24 -16.28
CA LEU A 89 5.11 -22.31 -17.01
C LEU A 89 5.45 -20.86 -16.70
N ILE A 90 5.75 -20.56 -15.45
CA ILE A 90 6.17 -19.23 -14.98
C ILE A 90 7.50 -18.85 -15.63
N MET A 91 8.52 -19.74 -15.57
CA MET A 91 9.85 -19.49 -16.15
C MET A 91 9.81 -19.32 -17.66
N ARG A 92 8.90 -20.01 -18.35
CA ARG A 92 8.67 -19.85 -19.78
C ARG A 92 7.86 -18.59 -20.15
N GLY A 93 7.29 -17.90 -19.15
CA GLY A 93 6.49 -16.69 -19.33
C GLY A 93 5.14 -16.95 -20.01
N ILE A 94 4.52 -18.11 -19.76
CA ILE A 94 3.23 -18.53 -20.30
C ILE A 94 2.17 -18.75 -19.20
N TYR A 95 2.54 -18.58 -17.94
CA TYR A 95 1.60 -18.56 -16.82
C TYR A 95 1.05 -17.14 -16.63
N HIS A 96 -0.28 -16.98 -16.60
CA HIS A 96 -0.95 -15.68 -16.55
C HIS A 96 -1.96 -15.55 -15.38
N ASN A 97 -2.19 -16.65 -14.64
CA ASN A 97 -3.13 -16.65 -13.53
C ASN A 97 -2.49 -16.13 -12.25
N GLU A 98 -3.33 -15.83 -11.26
CA GLU A 98 -2.89 -15.54 -9.90
C GLU A 98 -2.27 -16.80 -9.28
N ILE A 99 -1.33 -16.59 -8.33
CA ILE A 99 -0.66 -17.70 -7.64
C ILE A 99 -1.40 -18.12 -6.35
N ILE A 100 -2.26 -17.23 -5.83
CA ILE A 100 -3.17 -17.55 -4.71
C ILE A 100 -4.38 -18.28 -5.30
N ILE A 101 -4.41 -19.59 -5.17
CA ILE A 101 -5.45 -20.46 -5.72
C ILE A 101 -6.26 -21.05 -4.57
N GLU A 102 -7.57 -21.06 -4.67
CA GLU A 102 -8.47 -21.67 -3.68
C GLU A 102 -8.36 -23.19 -3.67
N ASP A 103 -7.26 -23.71 -3.13
CA ASP A 103 -6.97 -25.15 -3.03
C ASP A 103 -7.21 -25.73 -1.63
N CYS A 104 -7.48 -24.88 -0.64
CA CYS A 104 -7.78 -25.28 0.73
C CYS A 104 -8.73 -24.30 1.42
N ASP A 105 -9.31 -24.72 2.56
CA ASP A 105 -10.25 -23.91 3.33
C ASP A 105 -9.61 -22.63 3.91
N GLU A 106 -8.31 -22.66 4.20
CA GLU A 106 -7.58 -21.48 4.69
C GLU A 106 -7.46 -20.40 3.61
N VAL A 107 -7.30 -20.77 2.34
CA VAL A 107 -7.30 -19.80 1.23
C VAL A 107 -8.71 -19.25 0.99
N LYS A 108 -9.76 -20.07 1.11
CA LYS A 108 -11.14 -19.55 1.10
C LYS A 108 -11.38 -18.56 2.23
N CYS A 109 -10.83 -18.84 3.41
CA CYS A 109 -10.89 -17.95 4.54
C CYS A 109 -10.16 -16.64 4.26
N PHE A 110 -8.99 -16.68 3.66
CA PHE A 110 -8.25 -15.49 3.21
C PHE A 110 -9.07 -14.64 2.23
N GLN A 111 -9.73 -15.25 1.25
CA GLN A 111 -10.63 -14.51 0.35
C GLN A 111 -11.82 -13.90 1.11
N ALA A 112 -12.38 -14.62 2.10
CA ALA A 112 -13.42 -14.06 2.96
C ALA A 112 -12.92 -12.83 3.74
N LEU A 113 -11.68 -12.84 4.26
CA LEU A 113 -11.07 -11.68 4.92
C LEU A 113 -10.90 -10.49 3.95
N LYS A 114 -10.42 -10.72 2.72
CA LYS A 114 -10.35 -9.66 1.69
C LYS A 114 -11.72 -9.05 1.40
N ASN A 115 -12.74 -9.87 1.26
CA ASN A 115 -14.11 -9.42 1.01
C ASN A 115 -14.67 -8.65 2.23
N PHE A 116 -14.37 -9.09 3.45
CA PHE A 116 -14.75 -8.40 4.67
C PHE A 116 -14.12 -7.00 4.75
N SER A 117 -12.80 -6.89 4.51
CA SER A 117 -12.12 -5.59 4.50
C SER A 117 -12.75 -4.63 3.50
N ARG A 118 -13.05 -5.10 2.29
CA ARG A 118 -13.71 -4.28 1.25
C ARG A 118 -15.11 -3.80 1.67
N ALA A 119 -15.89 -4.64 2.33
CA ALA A 119 -17.27 -4.35 2.67
C ALA A 119 -17.43 -3.55 3.97
N TYR A 120 -16.60 -3.80 4.96
CA TYR A 120 -16.80 -3.30 6.33
C TYR A 120 -15.68 -2.41 6.84
N VAL A 121 -14.45 -2.55 6.36
CA VAL A 121 -13.32 -1.73 6.82
C VAL A 121 -13.17 -0.49 5.94
N PHE A 122 -12.92 -0.69 4.64
CA PHE A 122 -12.62 0.42 3.72
C PHE A 122 -13.81 1.32 3.41
N GLN A 123 -15.04 0.90 3.71
CA GLN A 123 -16.25 1.73 3.56
C GLN A 123 -16.62 2.51 4.83
N THR A 124 -15.82 2.40 5.89
CA THR A 124 -16.07 3.19 7.10
C THR A 124 -15.80 4.66 6.85
N LYS A 125 -16.66 5.53 7.41
CA LYS A 125 -16.51 6.99 7.26
C LYS A 125 -15.12 7.47 7.69
N THR A 126 -14.56 6.89 8.74
CA THR A 126 -13.23 7.24 9.25
C THR A 126 -12.15 7.01 8.21
N ILE A 127 -12.16 5.88 7.51
CA ILE A 127 -11.17 5.56 6.46
C ILE A 127 -11.39 6.47 5.24
N LEU A 128 -12.64 6.60 4.78
CA LEU A 128 -12.96 7.46 3.64
C LEU A 128 -12.57 8.93 3.87
N ASP A 129 -12.81 9.46 5.07
CA ASP A 129 -12.41 10.84 5.44
C ASP A 129 -10.87 10.98 5.42
N GLN A 130 -10.12 9.97 5.87
CA GLN A 130 -8.66 9.97 5.82
C GLN A 130 -8.12 9.86 4.39
N GLU A 131 -8.72 9.04 3.54
CA GLU A 131 -8.36 8.93 2.13
C GLU A 131 -8.55 10.25 1.39
N VAL A 132 -9.71 10.91 1.59
CA VAL A 132 -10.00 12.23 1.00
C VAL A 132 -9.01 13.27 1.50
N LEU A 133 -8.69 13.27 2.79
CA LEU A 133 -7.71 14.20 3.37
C LEU A 133 -6.32 13.95 2.77
N GLY A 134 -5.86 12.71 2.72
CA GLY A 134 -4.56 12.34 2.16
C GLY A 134 -4.45 12.73 0.67
N PHE A 135 -5.49 12.45 -0.11
CA PHE A 135 -5.57 12.87 -1.52
C PHE A 135 -5.42 14.39 -1.66
N ASN A 136 -6.15 15.16 -0.85
CA ASN A 136 -6.09 16.61 -0.89
C ASN A 136 -4.70 17.14 -0.50
N ILE A 137 -4.08 16.59 0.55
CA ILE A 137 -2.74 16.97 0.99
C ILE A 137 -1.72 16.74 -0.14
N ILE A 138 -1.69 15.53 -0.71
CA ILE A 138 -0.71 15.18 -1.75
C ILE A 138 -0.87 16.07 -2.97
N ASN A 139 -2.10 16.24 -3.47
CA ASN A 139 -2.33 17.08 -4.66
C ASN A 139 -1.95 18.52 -4.41
N ARG A 140 -2.33 19.11 -3.27
CA ARG A 140 -1.98 20.50 -2.95
C ARG A 140 -0.48 20.71 -2.80
N LEU A 141 0.24 19.74 -2.21
CA LEU A 141 1.69 19.80 -2.13
C LEU A 141 2.32 19.72 -3.53
N LEU A 142 1.85 18.84 -4.41
CA LEU A 142 2.35 18.76 -5.78
C LEU A 142 2.02 20.03 -6.57
N ASP A 143 0.82 20.58 -6.45
CA ASP A 143 0.41 21.83 -7.09
C ASP A 143 1.31 23.02 -6.68
N GLU A 144 1.85 22.99 -5.45
CA GLU A 144 2.74 24.03 -4.95
C GLU A 144 4.20 23.81 -5.38
N PHE A 145 4.71 22.58 -5.24
CA PHE A 145 6.12 22.30 -5.50
C PHE A 145 6.46 22.14 -6.99
N VAL A 146 5.59 21.57 -7.81
CA VAL A 146 5.85 21.31 -9.24
C VAL A 146 6.12 22.59 -10.03
N PRO A 147 5.30 23.64 -9.96
CA PRO A 147 5.58 24.89 -10.67
C PRO A 147 6.92 25.52 -10.25
N VAL A 148 7.27 25.42 -8.97
CA VAL A 148 8.49 26.00 -8.43
C VAL A 148 9.73 25.25 -8.94
N VAL A 149 9.73 23.92 -8.88
CA VAL A 149 10.90 23.13 -9.37
C VAL A 149 11.12 23.30 -10.86
N LEU A 150 10.06 23.46 -11.67
CA LEU A 150 10.18 23.70 -13.10
C LEU A 150 10.85 25.02 -13.46
N LYS A 151 10.88 26.01 -12.55
CA LYS A 151 11.61 27.28 -12.70
C LYS A 151 13.09 27.14 -12.37
N TYR A 152 13.48 26.13 -11.62
CA TYR A 152 14.87 25.97 -11.15
C TYR A 152 15.86 25.96 -12.32
N GLU A 153 16.86 26.83 -12.28
CA GLU A 153 17.88 27.05 -13.34
C GLU A 153 17.33 27.48 -14.71
N LYS A 154 16.04 27.87 -14.81
CA LYS A 154 15.45 28.43 -16.04
C LYS A 154 15.10 29.88 -15.90
N VAL A 155 14.45 30.24 -14.81
CA VAL A 155 13.87 31.57 -14.58
C VAL A 155 14.10 31.95 -13.12
N SER A 156 14.26 33.24 -12.86
CA SER A 156 14.39 33.75 -11.48
C SER A 156 13.10 33.45 -10.69
N MET A 157 13.28 32.91 -9.50
CA MET A 157 12.20 32.71 -8.54
C MET A 157 11.94 34.00 -7.76
N ASN A 158 10.70 34.26 -7.42
CA ASN A 158 10.36 35.26 -6.44
C ASN A 158 10.66 34.78 -5.01
N LYS A 159 10.59 35.68 -4.03
CA LYS A 159 10.90 35.34 -2.62
C LYS A 159 10.04 34.24 -2.02
N TYR A 160 8.81 34.09 -2.45
CA TYR A 160 7.90 33.03 -2.02
C TYR A 160 8.34 31.68 -2.60
N GLU A 161 8.58 31.63 -3.90
CA GLU A 161 9.04 30.44 -4.61
C GLU A 161 10.41 29.95 -4.09
N GLU A 162 11.32 30.86 -3.75
CA GLU A 162 12.60 30.51 -3.10
C GLU A 162 12.36 29.81 -1.76
N ARG A 163 11.39 30.29 -0.96
CA ARG A 163 11.04 29.65 0.32
C ARG A 163 10.46 28.26 0.11
N ILE A 164 9.56 28.07 -0.87
CA ILE A 164 9.01 26.76 -1.24
C ILE A 164 10.14 25.83 -1.68
N PHE A 165 11.01 26.26 -2.59
CA PHE A 165 12.14 25.49 -3.08
C PHE A 165 13.12 25.08 -1.95
N ASN A 166 13.31 25.93 -0.96
CA ASN A 166 14.20 25.66 0.17
C ASN A 166 13.69 24.57 1.13
N ASN A 167 12.40 24.18 1.06
CA ASN A 167 11.90 23.00 1.78
C ASN A 167 12.42 21.70 1.18
N ILE A 168 12.78 21.68 -0.11
CA ILE A 168 13.31 20.49 -0.77
C ILE A 168 14.69 20.19 -0.22
N SER A 169 14.93 18.93 0.12
CA SER A 169 16.17 18.46 0.73
C SER A 169 17.39 18.74 -0.16
N GLU A 170 18.53 19.04 0.44
CA GLU A 170 19.78 19.23 -0.29
C GLU A 170 20.24 17.95 -1.02
N SER A 171 19.87 16.78 -0.52
CA SER A 171 20.12 15.51 -1.21
C SER A 171 19.37 15.40 -2.54
N ALA A 172 18.09 15.82 -2.59
CA ALA A 172 17.32 15.85 -3.82
C ALA A 172 17.89 16.86 -4.84
N LYS A 173 18.28 18.05 -4.37
CA LYS A 173 18.94 19.06 -5.21
C LYS A 173 20.30 18.58 -5.74
N ALA A 174 21.09 17.89 -4.91
CA ALA A 174 22.37 17.32 -5.33
C ALA A 174 22.20 16.20 -6.38
N LEU A 175 21.16 15.36 -6.20
CA LEU A 175 20.81 14.34 -7.19
C LEU A 175 20.45 14.97 -8.54
N TYR A 176 19.59 16.00 -8.54
CA TYR A 176 19.26 16.76 -9.74
C TYR A 176 20.53 17.29 -10.44
N ARG A 177 21.41 18.01 -9.69
CA ARG A 177 22.65 18.58 -10.27
C ARG A 177 23.56 17.52 -10.89
N ARG A 178 23.59 16.31 -10.32
CA ARG A 178 24.37 15.19 -10.86
C ARG A 178 23.77 14.66 -12.17
N GLU A 179 22.48 14.37 -12.19
CA GLU A 179 21.81 13.76 -13.32
C GLU A 179 21.59 14.76 -14.46
N ALA A 180 21.36 16.03 -14.17
CA ALA A 180 21.10 17.05 -15.16
C ALA A 180 22.37 17.60 -15.86
N LYS A 181 23.56 17.23 -15.39
CA LYS A 181 24.85 17.84 -15.85
C LYS A 181 25.06 17.79 -17.37
N ASN A 182 24.66 16.70 -18.02
CA ASN A 182 24.83 16.48 -19.47
C ASN A 182 23.47 16.22 -20.15
N ALA A 183 22.36 16.54 -19.51
CA ALA A 183 21.02 16.28 -19.95
C ALA A 183 20.49 17.36 -20.92
N THR A 184 19.64 17.00 -21.83
CA THR A 184 18.84 17.93 -22.65
C THR A 184 17.86 18.70 -21.77
N GLU A 185 17.28 19.81 -22.27
CA GLU A 185 16.29 20.58 -21.47
C GLU A 185 15.05 19.73 -21.11
N ALA A 186 14.61 18.85 -21.99
CA ALA A 186 13.50 17.93 -21.71
C ALA A 186 13.84 16.94 -20.57
N GLU A 187 15.06 16.40 -20.58
CA GLU A 187 15.54 15.53 -19.51
C GLU A 187 15.75 16.30 -18.18
N LYS A 188 16.20 17.55 -18.24
CA LYS A 188 16.28 18.39 -17.06
C LYS A 188 14.92 18.67 -16.45
N ASP A 189 13.86 18.87 -17.30
CA ASP A 189 12.50 19.00 -16.80
C ASP A 189 12.00 17.73 -16.12
N TYR A 190 12.31 16.57 -16.68
CA TYR A 190 12.05 15.29 -16.01
C TYR A 190 12.71 15.21 -14.63
N TYR A 191 13.99 15.59 -14.50
CA TYR A 191 14.68 15.56 -13.22
C TYR A 191 14.18 16.64 -12.24
N ARG A 192 13.71 17.80 -12.74
CA ARG A 192 13.02 18.82 -11.92
C ARG A 192 11.72 18.26 -11.34
N LEU A 193 10.87 17.66 -12.18
CA LEU A 193 9.63 17.00 -11.75
C LEU A 193 9.92 15.87 -10.76
N LYS A 194 10.91 15.04 -11.07
CA LYS A 194 11.33 13.96 -10.17
C LYS A 194 11.73 14.48 -8.79
N MET A 195 12.41 15.62 -8.70
CA MET A 195 12.80 16.24 -7.43
C MET A 195 11.58 16.59 -6.57
N ALA A 196 10.49 17.14 -7.14
CA ALA A 196 9.26 17.43 -6.42
C ALA A 196 8.54 16.13 -6.00
N VAL A 197 8.41 15.18 -6.92
CA VAL A 197 7.77 13.89 -6.66
C VAL A 197 8.51 13.12 -5.56
N ASP A 198 9.82 12.99 -5.68
CA ASP A 198 10.64 12.30 -4.67
C ASP A 198 10.54 13.00 -3.30
N PHE A 199 10.45 14.32 -3.26
CA PHE A 199 10.27 15.07 -2.02
C PHE A 199 8.96 14.74 -1.35
N VAL A 200 7.84 14.75 -2.09
CA VAL A 200 6.51 14.43 -1.55
C VAL A 200 6.39 12.95 -1.20
N CYS A 201 6.84 12.05 -2.06
CA CYS A 201 6.75 10.59 -1.85
C CYS A 201 7.61 10.09 -0.66
N ASN A 202 8.66 10.81 -0.29
CA ASN A 202 9.50 10.46 0.87
C ASN A 202 9.01 11.07 2.19
N MET A 203 7.91 11.82 2.19
CA MET A 203 7.29 12.30 3.42
C MET A 203 6.58 11.16 4.15
N THR A 204 6.69 11.16 5.48
CA THR A 204 5.72 10.43 6.30
C THR A 204 4.39 11.19 6.33
N ASP A 205 3.28 10.51 6.61
CA ASP A 205 1.94 11.13 6.66
C ASP A 205 1.91 12.35 7.60
N GLY A 206 2.49 12.21 8.79
CA GLY A 206 2.59 13.30 9.76
C GLY A 206 3.43 14.48 9.25
N TYR A 207 4.49 14.23 8.49
CA TYR A 207 5.30 15.30 7.91
C TYR A 207 4.60 15.98 6.75
N ALA A 208 3.95 15.22 5.86
CA ALA A 208 3.16 15.76 4.77
C ALA A 208 2.04 16.68 5.29
N LYS A 209 1.31 16.22 6.33
CA LYS A 209 0.31 17.04 7.00
C LYS A 209 0.91 18.32 7.61
N LYS A 210 2.05 18.24 8.30
CA LYS A 210 2.72 19.40 8.87
C LYS A 210 3.13 20.41 7.81
N VAL A 211 3.70 19.97 6.69
CA VAL A 211 4.08 20.84 5.57
C VAL A 211 2.84 21.50 4.97
N TYR A 212 1.78 20.71 4.75
CA TYR A 212 0.50 21.20 4.27
C TYR A 212 -0.07 22.30 5.18
N ASP A 213 -0.17 22.04 6.49
CA ASP A 213 -0.69 23.01 7.47
C ASP A 213 0.18 24.29 7.49
N THR A 214 1.50 24.17 7.29
CA THR A 214 2.43 25.33 7.26
C THR A 214 2.23 26.19 6.01
N LEU A 215 1.87 25.60 4.88
CA LEU A 215 1.74 26.31 3.61
C LEU A 215 0.33 26.86 3.36
N PHE A 216 -0.72 26.23 3.91
CA PHE A 216 -2.10 26.48 3.52
C PHE A 216 -3.04 26.87 4.69
N THR A 217 -2.57 26.85 5.93
CA THR A 217 -3.30 27.31 7.12
C THR A 217 -2.63 28.50 7.76
#